data_810db401eaccf9166c0b2fbc45e19d3f
#
_entry.id   810db401eaccf9166c0b2fbc45e19d3f
#
_cell.length_a   1.000
_cell.length_b   1.000
_cell.length_c   1.000
_cell.angle_alpha   90.00
_cell.angle_beta   90.00
_cell.angle_gamma   90.00
#
_symmetry.space_group_name_H-M   'P 1'
#
loop_
_entity.id
_entity.type
_entity.pdbx_description
1 polymer ?
#
loop_
_entity_poly.entity_id
_entity_poly.type
_entity_poly.pdbx_seq_one_letter_code
_entity_poly.pdbx_strand_id
1 'polypeptide(L)'
;KVVVKDGVNQNAFRAEGHFKWSQANLEREVADGTYFLIKTKQFSPRFQKAKKATKVPSNIIDDEVGVGTNEDAQKELFDLSIEFPYAKPTSLIKYVSKMPFWTDKDITILDFFAGSGTSMDATMQLNEEDGGHRKCILIQGIERDDQGNDKQICEKITYERNRRVIQGYTTPKGE
;
A
#
# COMPACT_ATOMS: atom_id res chain seq x y z
N LYS A 1 -11.52 17.08 -40.42
CA LYS A 1 -10.20 16.67 -39.88
C LYS A 1 -10.11 17.15 -38.44
N VAL A 2 -9.76 16.27 -37.50
CA VAL A 2 -9.54 16.67 -36.10
C VAL A 2 -8.12 17.17 -35.96
N VAL A 3 -7.96 18.36 -35.37
CA VAL A 3 -6.65 18.95 -35.06
C VAL A 3 -6.39 18.71 -33.59
N VAL A 4 -5.28 18.07 -33.25
CA VAL A 4 -4.89 17.75 -31.88
C VAL A 4 -3.55 18.42 -31.60
N LYS A 5 -3.48 19.17 -30.48
CA LYS A 5 -2.26 19.76 -29.97
C LYS A 5 -2.16 19.41 -28.47
N ASP A 6 -1.02 18.91 -28.07
CA ASP A 6 -0.74 18.52 -26.68
C ASP A 6 -1.80 17.55 -26.08
N GLY A 7 -2.32 16.63 -26.92
CA GLY A 7 -3.34 15.67 -26.51
C GLY A 7 -4.78 16.21 -26.45
N VAL A 8 -4.97 17.50 -26.74
CA VAL A 8 -6.30 18.15 -26.71
C VAL A 8 -6.74 18.51 -28.12
N ASN A 9 -8.00 18.21 -28.46
CA ASN A 9 -8.58 18.64 -29.73
C ASN A 9 -8.78 20.17 -29.75
N GLN A 10 -8.35 20.79 -30.85
CA GLN A 10 -8.42 22.24 -31.05
C GLN A 10 -9.69 22.68 -31.80
N ASN A 11 -10.42 21.75 -32.35
CA ASN A 11 -11.66 22.00 -33.08
C ASN A 11 -12.76 21.01 -32.66
N ALA A 12 -14.01 21.44 -32.76
CA ALA A 12 -15.15 20.57 -32.57
C ALA A 12 -15.16 19.44 -33.62
N PHE A 13 -15.52 18.26 -33.21
CA PHE A 13 -15.69 17.12 -34.09
C PHE A 13 -16.87 16.25 -33.63
N ARG A 14 -17.41 15.48 -34.56
CA ARG A 14 -18.45 14.48 -34.29
C ARG A 14 -17.85 13.09 -34.43
N ALA A 15 -18.10 12.23 -33.46
CA ALA A 15 -17.72 10.82 -33.51
C ALA A 15 -18.96 9.94 -33.37
N GLU A 16 -18.98 8.85 -34.10
CA GLU A 16 -20.01 7.82 -34.03
C GLU A 16 -19.38 6.50 -33.60
N GLY A 17 -20.03 5.78 -32.68
CA GLY A 17 -19.50 4.52 -32.19
C GLY A 17 -20.27 4.02 -30.96
N HIS A 18 -19.83 2.88 -30.42
CA HIS A 18 -20.36 2.35 -29.18
C HIS A 18 -19.66 3.02 -27.99
N PHE A 19 -20.38 3.88 -27.27
CA PHE A 19 -19.87 4.57 -26.10
C PHE A 19 -20.26 3.83 -24.82
N LYS A 20 -19.32 3.73 -23.88
CA LYS A 20 -19.57 3.09 -22.59
C LYS A 20 -20.47 3.92 -21.66
N TRP A 21 -20.63 5.20 -21.92
CA TRP A 21 -21.41 6.12 -21.10
C TRP A 21 -22.69 6.54 -21.80
N SER A 22 -23.77 6.60 -21.04
CA SER A 22 -24.99 7.26 -21.48
C SER A 22 -24.79 8.76 -21.61
N GLN A 23 -25.63 9.45 -22.38
CA GLN A 23 -25.57 10.90 -22.55
C GLN A 23 -25.64 11.63 -21.20
N ALA A 24 -26.55 11.25 -20.31
CA ALA A 24 -26.69 11.85 -18.99
C ALA A 24 -25.43 11.66 -18.10
N ASN A 25 -24.77 10.52 -18.20
CA ASN A 25 -23.51 10.30 -17.49
C ASN A 25 -22.37 11.13 -18.06
N LEU A 26 -22.32 11.29 -19.38
CA LEU A 26 -21.35 12.15 -20.05
C LEU A 26 -21.49 13.62 -19.57
N GLU A 27 -22.72 14.14 -19.60
CA GLU A 27 -23.01 15.53 -19.19
C GLU A 27 -22.62 15.80 -17.73
N ARG A 28 -22.92 14.85 -16.83
CA ARG A 28 -22.52 14.94 -15.43
C ARG A 28 -21.00 14.95 -15.28
N GLU A 29 -20.30 14.04 -15.93
CA GLU A 29 -18.84 13.94 -15.84
C GLU A 29 -18.14 15.15 -16.43
N VAL A 30 -18.68 15.74 -17.50
CA VAL A 30 -18.18 16.99 -18.07
C VAL A 30 -18.39 18.16 -17.09
N ALA A 31 -19.56 18.25 -16.48
CA ALA A 31 -19.84 19.26 -15.44
C ALA A 31 -18.92 19.12 -14.23
N ASP A 32 -18.53 17.89 -13.87
CA ASP A 32 -17.57 17.59 -12.81
C ASP A 32 -16.10 17.85 -13.22
N GLY A 33 -15.84 18.33 -14.43
CA GLY A 33 -14.51 18.69 -14.92
C GLY A 33 -13.70 17.52 -15.49
N THR A 34 -14.35 16.45 -15.93
CA THR A 34 -13.69 15.35 -16.63
C THR A 34 -13.22 15.78 -18.02
N TYR A 35 -11.95 15.55 -18.32
CA TYR A 35 -11.36 15.84 -19.64
C TYR A 35 -11.42 14.64 -20.55
N PHE A 36 -11.77 14.87 -21.83
CA PHE A 36 -11.70 13.87 -22.86
C PHE A 36 -10.43 14.05 -23.70
N LEU A 37 -9.66 12.98 -23.83
CA LEU A 37 -8.41 12.91 -24.56
C LEU A 37 -8.57 11.99 -25.78
N ILE A 38 -8.06 12.40 -26.92
CA ILE A 38 -8.06 11.58 -28.12
C ILE A 38 -6.63 11.16 -28.43
N LYS A 39 -6.35 9.87 -28.39
CA LYS A 39 -5.05 9.34 -28.83
C LYS A 39 -4.93 9.42 -30.35
N THR A 40 -3.81 9.95 -30.83
CA THR A 40 -3.55 10.42 -32.17
C THR A 40 -3.67 9.39 -33.31
N LYS A 41 -3.51 8.09 -33.06
CA LYS A 41 -3.51 7.10 -34.15
C LYS A 41 -4.76 6.22 -34.28
N GLN A 42 -5.63 6.18 -33.28
CA GLN A 42 -6.79 5.28 -33.28
C GLN A 42 -8.10 5.96 -32.95
N PHE A 43 -8.15 7.26 -32.84
CA PHE A 43 -9.34 8.03 -32.42
C PHE A 43 -10.08 7.43 -31.22
N SER A 44 -9.34 6.77 -30.34
CA SER A 44 -9.88 6.12 -29.15
C SER A 44 -10.09 7.17 -28.07
N PRO A 45 -11.31 7.60 -27.78
CA PRO A 45 -11.57 8.58 -26.74
C PRO A 45 -11.19 7.99 -25.39
N ARG A 46 -10.33 8.70 -24.66
CA ARG A 46 -10.01 8.43 -23.28
C ARG A 46 -10.52 9.58 -22.44
N PHE A 47 -10.69 9.35 -21.14
CA PHE A 47 -11.10 10.38 -20.23
C PHE A 47 -10.19 10.41 -19.03
N GLN A 48 -9.96 11.58 -18.50
CA GLN A 48 -9.29 11.80 -17.23
C GLN A 48 -10.27 12.51 -16.30
N LYS A 49 -10.70 11.81 -15.27
CA LYS A 49 -11.58 12.36 -14.25
C LYS A 49 -10.87 13.42 -13.42
N ALA A 50 -11.53 14.55 -13.17
CA ALA A 50 -11.02 15.60 -12.30
C ALA A 50 -10.85 15.10 -10.84
N LYS A 51 -11.79 14.27 -10.39
CA LYS A 51 -11.71 13.61 -9.09
C LYS A 51 -11.33 12.15 -9.30
N LYS A 52 -10.19 11.72 -8.75
CA LYS A 52 -9.92 10.29 -8.61
C LYS A 52 -10.96 9.71 -7.67
N ALA A 53 -11.84 8.85 -8.17
CA ALA A 53 -12.68 8.06 -7.30
C ALA A 53 -11.76 7.25 -6.36
N THR A 54 -12.01 7.33 -5.07
CA THR A 54 -11.35 6.46 -4.10
C THR A 54 -11.72 5.03 -4.46
N LYS A 55 -10.75 4.23 -4.88
CA LYS A 55 -11.00 2.81 -5.12
C LYS A 55 -11.21 2.14 -3.77
N VAL A 56 -12.28 1.38 -3.68
CA VAL A 56 -12.43 0.44 -2.56
C VAL A 56 -11.25 -0.54 -2.61
N PRO A 57 -10.56 -0.78 -1.48
CA PRO A 57 -9.50 -1.77 -1.44
C PRO A 57 -9.96 -3.12 -1.93
N SER A 58 -9.08 -3.88 -2.60
CA SER A 58 -9.39 -5.24 -3.01
C SER A 58 -9.50 -6.15 -1.78
N ASN A 59 -10.46 -7.06 -1.80
CA ASN A 59 -10.55 -8.15 -0.84
C ASN A 59 -9.68 -9.36 -1.24
N ILE A 60 -9.14 -9.34 -2.46
CA ILE A 60 -8.08 -10.25 -2.90
C ILE A 60 -6.77 -9.51 -2.70
N ILE A 61 -5.92 -10.06 -1.86
CA ILE A 61 -4.63 -9.48 -1.47
C ILE A 61 -3.53 -10.36 -2.08
N ASP A 62 -2.87 -9.83 -3.09
CA ASP A 62 -1.83 -10.48 -3.87
C ASP A 62 -0.78 -9.46 -4.34
N ASP A 63 0.11 -9.87 -5.22
CA ASP A 63 1.13 -9.03 -5.83
C ASP A 63 0.56 -7.90 -6.70
N GLU A 64 -0.63 -8.06 -7.27
CA GLU A 64 -1.29 -7.00 -8.06
C GLU A 64 -1.62 -5.76 -7.21
N VAL A 65 -1.84 -5.95 -5.91
CA VAL A 65 -2.06 -4.84 -4.95
C VAL A 65 -0.77 -4.43 -4.22
N GLY A 66 0.37 -5.00 -4.59
CA GLY A 66 1.69 -4.65 -4.06
C GLY A 66 1.96 -5.28 -2.68
N VAL A 67 1.33 -6.41 -2.37
CA VAL A 67 1.56 -7.16 -1.13
C VAL A 67 2.48 -8.34 -1.41
N GLY A 68 3.58 -8.40 -0.67
CA GLY A 68 4.54 -9.49 -0.75
C GLY A 68 4.06 -10.78 -0.07
N THR A 69 4.84 -11.81 -0.27
CA THR A 69 4.62 -13.17 0.24
C THR A 69 5.25 -13.38 1.63
N ASN A 70 5.04 -14.56 2.22
CA ASN A 70 5.76 -14.94 3.43
C ASN A 70 7.27 -15.12 3.18
N GLU A 71 7.69 -15.41 1.95
CA GLU A 71 9.10 -15.48 1.56
C GLU A 71 9.74 -14.09 1.58
N ASP A 72 9.01 -13.06 1.14
CA ASP A 72 9.46 -11.68 1.27
C ASP A 72 9.62 -11.28 2.73
N ALA A 73 8.70 -11.69 3.59
CA ALA A 73 8.81 -11.48 5.04
C ALA A 73 10.04 -12.15 5.66
N GLN A 74 10.39 -13.35 5.22
CA GLN A 74 11.61 -14.03 5.66
C GLN A 74 12.86 -13.28 5.20
N LYS A 75 12.84 -12.74 3.97
CA LYS A 75 13.93 -11.92 3.47
C LYS A 75 14.10 -10.63 4.26
N GLU A 76 12.99 -9.93 4.58
CA GLU A 76 13.02 -8.74 5.45
C GLU A 76 13.72 -9.04 6.79
N LEU A 77 13.40 -10.18 7.41
CA LEU A 77 14.03 -10.59 8.67
C LEU A 77 15.48 -11.04 8.50
N PHE A 78 15.79 -11.73 7.42
CA PHE A 78 17.16 -12.12 7.09
C PHE A 78 18.06 -10.89 6.94
N ASP A 79 17.60 -9.86 6.26
CA ASP A 79 18.33 -8.60 6.07
C ASP A 79 18.59 -7.91 7.43
N LEU A 80 17.71 -8.11 8.40
CA LEU A 80 17.87 -7.69 9.78
C LEU A 80 18.67 -8.67 10.65
N SER A 81 19.15 -9.79 10.13
CA SER A 81 19.80 -10.87 10.88
C SER A 81 18.93 -11.40 12.03
N ILE A 82 17.64 -11.58 11.79
CA ILE A 82 16.66 -12.10 12.73
C ILE A 82 16.03 -13.35 12.15
N GLU A 83 15.89 -14.40 12.96
CA GLU A 83 15.20 -15.64 12.59
C GLU A 83 13.84 -15.71 13.30
N PHE A 84 12.76 -15.78 12.50
CA PHE A 84 11.41 -16.01 13.01
C PHE A 84 10.52 -16.62 11.92
N PRO A 85 9.97 -17.84 12.13
CA PRO A 85 9.37 -18.64 11.04
C PRO A 85 8.03 -18.13 10.52
N TYR A 86 7.31 -17.31 11.30
CA TYR A 86 5.92 -16.94 11.00
C TYR A 86 5.71 -15.46 10.69
N ALA A 87 6.76 -14.78 10.27
CA ALA A 87 6.68 -13.36 9.93
C ALA A 87 5.68 -13.09 8.78
N LYS A 88 5.06 -11.93 8.81
CA LYS A 88 4.26 -11.39 7.72
C LYS A 88 5.03 -10.25 7.05
N PRO A 89 4.88 -10.04 5.73
CA PRO A 89 5.56 -8.95 5.05
C PRO A 89 5.03 -7.59 5.52
N THR A 90 5.90 -6.61 5.63
CA THR A 90 5.52 -5.23 5.99
C THR A 90 4.48 -4.66 5.04
N SER A 91 4.57 -5.00 3.74
CA SER A 91 3.62 -4.60 2.71
C SER A 91 2.18 -5.02 3.00
N LEU A 92 1.96 -6.23 3.56
CA LEU A 92 0.63 -6.69 3.97
C LEU A 92 0.08 -5.83 5.10
N ILE A 93 0.88 -5.59 6.14
CA ILE A 93 0.43 -4.78 7.28
C ILE A 93 0.17 -3.33 6.85
N LYS A 94 1.01 -2.76 5.99
CA LYS A 94 0.78 -1.43 5.40
C LYS A 94 -0.54 -1.38 4.62
N TYR A 95 -0.82 -2.39 3.80
CA TYR A 95 -2.06 -2.48 3.04
C TYR A 95 -3.29 -2.54 3.94
N VAL A 96 -3.29 -3.46 4.91
CA VAL A 96 -4.40 -3.64 5.86
C VAL A 96 -4.60 -2.40 6.73
N SER A 97 -3.54 -1.76 7.19
CA SER A 97 -3.62 -0.54 8.01
C SER A 97 -4.18 0.66 7.25
N LYS A 98 -3.99 0.72 5.93
CA LYS A 98 -4.57 1.77 5.08
C LYS A 98 -6.05 1.56 4.78
N MET A 99 -6.55 0.33 4.79
CA MET A 99 -7.94 0.03 4.38
C MET A 99 -9.01 0.82 5.13
N PRO A 100 -9.06 0.78 6.47
CA PRO A 100 -10.10 1.46 7.23
C PRO A 100 -9.85 2.97 7.38
N PHE A 101 -8.61 3.42 7.22
CA PHE A 101 -8.16 4.77 7.59
C PHE A 101 -7.37 5.44 6.45
N TRP A 102 -7.86 5.29 5.22
CA TRP A 102 -7.16 5.79 4.03
C TRP A 102 -6.78 7.28 4.09
N THR A 103 -7.60 8.09 4.73
CA THR A 103 -7.39 9.54 4.86
C THR A 103 -6.84 9.94 6.23
N ASP A 104 -6.95 9.07 7.23
CA ASP A 104 -6.49 9.35 8.58
C ASP A 104 -5.06 8.84 8.78
N LYS A 105 -4.17 9.78 9.04
CA LYS A 105 -2.75 9.53 9.23
C LYS A 105 -2.30 9.68 10.68
N ASP A 106 -3.23 9.88 11.61
CA ASP A 106 -2.95 10.10 13.03
C ASP A 106 -3.71 9.10 13.92
N ILE A 107 -3.60 7.82 13.56
CA ILE A 107 -4.24 6.71 14.27
C ILE A 107 -3.26 5.99 15.19
N THR A 108 -3.81 5.26 16.16
CA THR A 108 -3.03 4.34 17.00
C THR A 108 -3.37 2.89 16.60
N ILE A 109 -2.36 2.14 16.22
CA ILE A 109 -2.44 0.72 15.88
C ILE A 109 -2.07 -0.08 17.13
N LEU A 110 -2.92 -1.03 17.51
CA LEU A 110 -2.68 -1.93 18.63
C LEU A 110 -2.61 -3.36 18.12
N ASP A 111 -1.47 -4.02 18.34
CA ASP A 111 -1.21 -5.40 17.94
C ASP A 111 -0.96 -6.24 19.19
N PHE A 112 -1.88 -7.16 19.48
CA PHE A 112 -1.83 -8.04 20.64
C PHE A 112 -0.96 -9.30 20.44
N PHE A 113 -0.48 -9.54 19.23
CA PHE A 113 0.30 -10.71 18.86
C PHE A 113 1.51 -10.27 18.02
N ALA A 114 2.34 -9.43 18.60
CA ALA A 114 3.40 -8.71 17.91
C ALA A 114 4.36 -9.61 17.09
N GLY A 115 4.62 -10.84 17.56
CA GLY A 115 5.46 -11.80 16.86
C GLY A 115 6.80 -11.20 16.45
N SER A 116 7.04 -11.06 15.15
CA SER A 116 8.26 -10.44 14.64
C SER A 116 8.29 -8.91 14.72
N GLY A 117 7.23 -8.24 15.21
CA GLY A 117 7.17 -6.78 15.30
C GLY A 117 6.89 -6.06 13.98
N THR A 118 6.36 -6.76 13.00
CA THR A 118 6.09 -6.23 11.65
C THR A 118 5.17 -5.01 11.69
N SER A 119 4.19 -4.97 12.60
CA SER A 119 3.22 -3.87 12.69
C SER A 119 3.87 -2.53 13.03
N MET A 120 4.88 -2.51 13.88
CA MET A 120 5.64 -1.30 14.21
C MET A 120 6.47 -0.83 13.01
N ASP A 121 7.21 -1.73 12.39
CA ASP A 121 8.02 -1.46 11.20
C ASP A 121 7.16 -0.90 10.06
N ALA A 122 6.04 -1.57 9.75
CA ALA A 122 5.07 -1.09 8.77
C ALA A 122 4.51 0.30 9.09
N THR A 123 4.25 0.58 10.39
CA THR A 123 3.77 1.89 10.85
C THR A 123 4.81 2.98 10.62
N MET A 124 6.08 2.71 10.92
CA MET A 124 7.18 3.64 10.67
C MET A 124 7.35 3.94 9.18
N GLN A 125 7.35 2.91 8.34
CA GLN A 125 7.41 3.07 6.88
C GLN A 125 6.24 3.89 6.34
N LEU A 126 5.01 3.67 6.83
CA LEU A 126 3.84 4.46 6.43
C LEU A 126 3.97 5.94 6.80
N ASN A 127 4.50 6.24 7.99
CA ASN A 127 4.72 7.61 8.42
C ASN A 127 5.78 8.32 7.56
N GLU A 128 6.84 7.59 7.19
CA GLU A 128 7.86 8.10 6.28
C GLU A 128 7.30 8.36 4.87
N GLU A 129 6.53 7.42 4.33
CA GLU A 129 5.96 7.52 2.98
C GLU A 129 4.99 8.68 2.80
N ASP A 130 4.19 8.98 3.80
CA ASP A 130 3.09 9.93 3.64
C ASP A 130 3.06 11.09 4.64
N GLY A 131 4.11 11.22 5.46
CA GLY A 131 4.22 12.25 6.50
C GLY A 131 3.20 12.11 7.62
N GLY A 132 2.75 10.90 7.91
CA GLY A 132 1.78 10.60 8.96
C GLY A 132 2.40 10.58 10.35
N HIS A 133 1.53 10.55 11.36
CA HIS A 133 1.88 10.50 12.79
C HIS A 133 1.24 9.31 13.51
N ARG A 134 1.12 8.19 12.79
CA ARG A 134 0.57 6.95 13.35
C ARG A 134 1.44 6.45 14.48
N LYS A 135 0.80 5.92 15.51
CA LYS A 135 1.45 5.27 16.65
C LYS A 135 1.19 3.77 16.58
N CYS A 136 2.10 2.99 17.12
CA CYS A 136 1.92 1.54 17.23
C CYS A 136 2.24 1.08 18.64
N ILE A 137 1.38 0.23 19.19
CA ILE A 137 1.57 -0.43 20.49
C ILE A 137 1.62 -1.93 20.21
N LEU A 138 2.72 -2.56 20.60
CA LEU A 138 2.93 -3.99 20.44
C LEU A 138 2.81 -4.70 21.78
N ILE A 139 2.05 -5.78 21.82
CA ILE A 139 1.95 -6.67 22.97
C ILE A 139 2.32 -8.07 22.52
N GLN A 140 3.26 -8.70 23.22
CA GLN A 140 3.67 -10.08 22.97
C GLN A 140 3.56 -10.88 24.26
N GLY A 141 2.72 -11.92 24.21
CA GLY A 141 2.60 -12.87 25.31
C GLY A 141 3.85 -13.75 25.43
N ILE A 142 4.07 -14.30 26.61
CA ILE A 142 5.13 -15.29 26.86
C ILE A 142 4.75 -16.58 26.14
N GLU A 143 5.59 -16.99 25.19
CA GLU A 143 5.50 -18.30 24.56
C GLU A 143 6.58 -19.24 25.09
N ARG A 144 6.20 -20.47 25.35
CA ARG A 144 7.10 -21.49 25.86
C ARG A 144 7.39 -22.56 24.82
N ASP A 145 8.60 -23.10 24.85
CA ASP A 145 8.96 -24.28 24.06
C ASP A 145 8.39 -25.58 24.69
N ASP A 146 8.62 -26.69 24.02
CA ASP A 146 8.16 -28.04 24.49
C ASP A 146 8.81 -28.47 25.83
N GLN A 147 9.86 -27.78 26.25
CA GLN A 147 10.56 -27.98 27.51
C GLN A 147 10.10 -27.01 28.60
N GLY A 148 9.17 -26.09 28.26
CA GLY A 148 8.63 -25.12 29.19
C GLY A 148 9.48 -23.83 29.34
N ASN A 149 10.56 -23.67 28.57
CA ASN A 149 11.38 -22.47 28.59
C ASN A 149 10.73 -21.34 27.81
N ASP A 150 10.91 -20.09 28.26
CA ASP A 150 10.47 -18.92 27.52
C ASP A 150 11.27 -18.74 26.23
N LYS A 151 10.57 -18.66 25.10
CA LYS A 151 11.18 -18.39 23.78
C LYS A 151 11.73 -16.97 23.64
N GLN A 152 11.40 -16.07 24.57
CA GLN A 152 11.84 -14.68 24.61
C GLN A 152 11.54 -13.92 23.31
N ILE A 153 10.39 -14.17 22.71
CA ILE A 153 10.02 -13.57 21.42
C ILE A 153 9.99 -12.03 21.53
N CYS A 154 9.46 -11.52 22.65
CA CYS A 154 9.37 -10.07 22.85
C CYS A 154 10.75 -9.41 22.78
N GLU A 155 11.71 -9.90 23.52
CA GLU A 155 13.05 -9.31 23.67
C GLU A 155 13.94 -9.59 22.46
N LYS A 156 13.98 -10.85 22.02
CA LYS A 156 14.94 -11.29 21.01
C LYS A 156 14.49 -11.05 19.57
N ILE A 157 13.17 -10.95 19.35
CA ILE A 157 12.61 -10.84 18.02
C ILE A 157 11.90 -9.48 17.86
N THR A 158 10.79 -9.28 18.59
CA THR A 158 9.94 -8.09 18.43
C THR A 158 10.71 -6.80 18.69
N TYR A 159 11.36 -6.71 19.85
CA TYR A 159 12.14 -5.54 20.24
C TYR A 159 13.37 -5.35 19.33
N GLU A 160 14.10 -6.43 19.08
CA GLU A 160 15.34 -6.37 18.32
C GLU A 160 15.11 -5.94 16.86
N ARG A 161 14.04 -6.43 16.19
CA ARG A 161 13.66 -5.94 14.87
C ARG A 161 13.47 -4.43 14.87
N ASN A 162 12.61 -3.96 15.76
CA ASN A 162 12.25 -2.54 15.78
C ASN A 162 13.43 -1.66 16.18
N ARG A 163 14.27 -2.12 17.09
CA ARG A 163 15.53 -1.42 17.45
C ARG A 163 16.44 -1.27 16.22
N ARG A 164 16.64 -2.33 15.45
CA ARG A 164 17.50 -2.30 14.25
C ARG A 164 16.93 -1.39 13.18
N VAL A 165 15.64 -1.47 12.90
CA VAL A 165 14.97 -0.57 11.95
C VAL A 165 15.14 0.90 12.35
N ILE A 166 14.97 1.24 13.63
CA ILE A 166 15.10 2.61 14.13
C ILE A 166 16.55 3.11 14.08
N GLN A 167 17.52 2.27 14.43
CA GLN A 167 18.93 2.65 14.51
C GLN A 167 19.67 2.56 13.18
N GLY A 168 19.07 1.95 12.19
CA GLY A 168 19.73 1.52 10.97
C GLY A 168 20.46 0.18 11.16
N TYR A 169 20.64 -0.54 10.09
CA TYR A 169 21.31 -1.84 10.05
C TYR A 169 22.08 -2.01 8.75
N THR A 170 23.04 -2.92 8.78
CA THR A 170 23.74 -3.37 7.57
C THR A 170 23.26 -4.78 7.27
N THR A 171 22.87 -5.02 6.04
CA THR A 171 22.40 -6.35 5.63
C THR A 171 23.57 -7.36 5.71
N PRO A 172 23.29 -8.68 5.82
CA PRO A 172 24.34 -9.70 5.79
C PRO A 172 25.18 -9.68 4.52
N LYS A 173 24.71 -9.02 3.45
CA LYS A 173 25.44 -8.84 2.19
C LYS A 173 26.31 -7.59 2.18
N GLY A 174 26.28 -6.76 3.22
CA GLY A 174 27.10 -5.55 3.35
C GLY A 174 26.51 -4.32 2.64
N GLU A 175 25.20 -4.34 2.36
CA GLU A 175 24.44 -3.21 1.77
C GLU A 175 23.78 -2.37 2.86
#